data_e58938e483caae3550e4820d0e5f7e83
#
_entry.id   e58938e483caae3550e4820d0e5f7e83
#
_cell.length_a   1.000
_cell.length_b   1.000
_cell.length_c   1.000
_cell.angle_alpha   90.00
_cell.angle_beta   90.00
_cell.angle_gamma   90.00
#
_symmetry.space_group_name_H-M   'P 1'
#
loop_
_entity.id
_entity.type
_entity.pdbx_description
1 polymer ?
#
loop_
_entity_poly.entity_id
_entity_poly.type
_entity_poly.pdbx_seq_one_letter_code
_entity_poly.pdbx_strand_id
1 'polypeptide(L)'
;WVTQDPARYERLVDVYNRTLNGVVAPSYDGSRREIAGISDRYKPYPYQLNAVERMLNEPGVLLNHVVGAGKTGSMLMGAMELKRLGVAKQPWMVVPNHLVEQVGIEAKQWFPGANMLVETRSGSSRKDDRQRLLAQAAANDWELVIVSMSSFGEMSMSADYLRDYRDSVLDEFERDLQEIQDNEVDEQTRRDNTRRIEQKRDKFEQSMNQKIDKISRGDTIPWDQTRGDYIIVDEAHNYKNLRRVSKLADLAEEGSDRATDLDVKLRYLRGEKGSDHPIATFATGTPIANSIAEIYTMLNYLRPDLLHEAGMHGVNSWAQNFTSKRSEIGFTAGNKIKPQTRIASYENLAELAQMCAPMADTITRDDIPRKLPSVKGGETTVVEFDVDQETKDLIQDLSWREDNQPDNPKIDNALKIMNDGKNATLSPELANLPPAQGVGRVHAVVQNVVREWQDNKDNEYTDQQDNISPNRGGLQLIFCDKGVPKPDGSFSMYEAIRDQLVEAGMDKDRIRFIHDWDNKRTQLFDDCNNGKVDVLIANTAKLGTGANIQSRGVAIHHVDVPWRPADLEQQDGRFFRQGNQNDEVARYTYVGRGTYDGHSWATIERKGRFTNQFWNADPVSYTHLRAHETRE
;
A
#
# COMPACT_ATOMS: atom_id res chain seq x y z
N TRP A 1 -9.84 -19.30 -37.34
CA TRP A 1 -10.45 -18.09 -37.91
C TRP A 1 -9.40 -17.01 -38.21
N VAL A 2 -8.53 -16.68 -37.25
CA VAL A 2 -7.46 -15.67 -37.43
C VAL A 2 -6.44 -16.14 -38.48
N THR A 3 -6.00 -17.38 -38.41
CA THR A 3 -4.95 -17.96 -39.25
C THR A 3 -5.42 -18.42 -40.64
N GLN A 4 -6.74 -18.42 -40.88
CA GLN A 4 -7.33 -18.84 -42.15
C GLN A 4 -7.29 -17.76 -43.24
N ASP A 5 -7.08 -16.51 -42.90
CA ASP A 5 -6.98 -15.36 -43.80
C ASP A 5 -5.64 -14.63 -43.55
N PRO A 6 -4.65 -14.76 -44.43
CA PRO A 6 -3.35 -14.13 -44.28
C PRO A 6 -3.38 -12.62 -44.10
N ALA A 7 -4.24 -11.92 -44.83
CA ALA A 7 -4.35 -10.46 -44.72
C ALA A 7 -4.94 -10.01 -43.37
N ARG A 8 -5.85 -10.80 -42.81
CA ARG A 8 -6.39 -10.58 -41.46
C ARG A 8 -5.32 -10.88 -40.42
N TYR A 9 -4.59 -11.96 -40.59
CA TYR A 9 -3.49 -12.32 -39.68
C TYR A 9 -2.43 -11.21 -39.61
N GLU A 10 -1.93 -10.77 -40.78
CA GLU A 10 -0.93 -9.69 -40.87
C GLU A 10 -1.44 -8.39 -40.23
N ARG A 11 -2.68 -8.00 -40.48
CA ARG A 11 -3.27 -6.82 -39.89
C ARG A 11 -3.42 -6.93 -38.37
N LEU A 12 -3.83 -8.09 -37.84
CA LEU A 12 -3.98 -8.30 -36.42
C LEU A 12 -2.62 -8.38 -35.72
N VAL A 13 -1.62 -8.99 -36.36
CA VAL A 13 -0.23 -8.99 -35.87
C VAL A 13 0.34 -7.56 -35.84
N ASP A 14 0.08 -6.77 -36.88
CA ASP A 14 0.53 -5.37 -36.92
C ASP A 14 -0.14 -4.52 -35.84
N VAL A 15 -1.45 -4.68 -35.63
CA VAL A 15 -2.18 -4.02 -34.54
C VAL A 15 -1.65 -4.45 -33.18
N TYR A 16 -1.45 -5.76 -32.96
CA TYR A 16 -0.89 -6.32 -31.72
C TYR A 16 0.50 -5.75 -31.43
N ASN A 17 1.39 -5.79 -32.43
CA ASN A 17 2.75 -5.30 -32.27
C ASN A 17 2.81 -3.80 -31.98
N ARG A 18 1.95 -2.98 -32.62
CA ARG A 18 1.90 -1.54 -32.35
C ARG A 18 1.30 -1.22 -30.98
N THR A 19 0.28 -1.96 -30.56
CA THR A 19 -0.48 -1.65 -29.33
C THR A 19 0.15 -2.22 -28.07
N LEU A 20 0.73 -3.41 -28.16
CA LEU A 20 1.19 -4.15 -26.98
C LEU A 20 2.70 -4.47 -26.98
N ASN A 21 3.33 -4.64 -28.16
CA ASN A 21 4.75 -4.90 -28.27
C ASN A 21 5.62 -3.69 -28.66
N GLY A 22 5.00 -2.54 -28.93
CA GLY A 22 5.72 -1.31 -29.32
C GLY A 22 6.44 -0.62 -28.17
N VAL A 23 6.12 -0.98 -26.94
CA VAL A 23 6.72 -0.37 -25.74
C VAL A 23 8.06 -1.03 -25.44
N VAL A 24 9.13 -0.26 -25.50
CA VAL A 24 10.48 -0.69 -25.09
C VAL A 24 10.75 -0.18 -23.69
N ALA A 25 11.12 -1.08 -22.78
CA ALA A 25 11.50 -0.70 -21.43
C ALA A 25 12.79 0.14 -21.46
N PRO A 26 12.77 1.41 -21.00
CA PRO A 26 13.97 2.23 -20.96
C PRO A 26 14.92 1.70 -19.88
N SER A 27 16.22 1.71 -20.19
CA SER A 27 17.29 1.39 -19.24
C SER A 27 17.99 2.68 -18.84
N TYR A 28 18.17 2.87 -17.55
CA TYR A 28 18.85 4.05 -16.99
C TYR A 28 20.14 3.64 -16.29
N ASP A 29 21.22 4.35 -16.58
CA ASP A 29 22.52 4.18 -15.93
C ASP A 29 22.93 5.47 -15.23
N GLY A 30 22.73 5.51 -13.93
CA GLY A 30 23.13 6.63 -13.06
C GLY A 30 24.55 6.53 -12.51
N SER A 31 25.37 5.55 -12.95
CA SER A 31 26.69 5.28 -12.39
C SER A 31 27.66 6.47 -12.43
N ARG A 32 27.45 7.41 -13.35
CA ARG A 32 28.25 8.64 -13.51
C ARG A 32 27.64 9.87 -12.85
N ARG A 33 26.47 9.74 -12.19
CA ARG A 33 25.79 10.87 -11.57
C ARG A 33 26.39 11.17 -10.21
N GLU A 34 26.84 12.39 -10.06
CA GLU A 34 27.22 12.96 -8.77
C GLU A 34 26.04 13.78 -8.23
N ILE A 35 25.61 13.48 -7.02
CA ILE A 35 24.52 14.20 -6.36
C ILE A 35 25.09 15.41 -5.62
N ALA A 36 24.79 16.59 -6.11
CA ALA A 36 25.30 17.83 -5.54
C ALA A 36 24.72 18.10 -4.13
N GLY A 37 25.57 18.50 -3.19
CA GLY A 37 25.16 18.88 -1.83
C GLY A 37 24.78 17.72 -0.91
N ILE A 38 24.93 16.49 -1.35
CA ILE A 38 24.74 15.32 -0.49
C ILE A 38 25.86 15.27 0.58
N SER A 39 25.49 14.88 1.81
CA SER A 39 26.45 14.68 2.89
C SER A 39 27.38 13.49 2.65
N ASP A 40 28.68 13.63 2.92
CA ASP A 40 29.70 12.56 2.76
C ASP A 40 29.41 11.29 3.54
N ARG A 41 28.50 11.36 4.52
CA ARG A 41 28.04 10.19 5.30
C ARG A 41 27.21 9.21 4.48
N TYR A 42 26.59 9.67 3.39
CA TYR A 42 25.68 8.88 2.58
C TYR A 42 26.30 8.56 1.22
N LYS A 43 26.40 7.28 0.94
CA LYS A 43 26.85 6.79 -0.38
C LYS A 43 25.68 6.13 -1.09
N PRO A 44 25.15 6.75 -2.15
CA PRO A 44 24.05 6.18 -2.92
C PRO A 44 24.43 4.81 -3.51
N TYR A 45 23.49 3.91 -3.52
CA TYR A 45 23.63 2.65 -4.27
C TYR A 45 23.39 2.89 -5.76
N PRO A 46 24.01 2.07 -6.66
CA PRO A 46 23.84 2.24 -8.10
C PRO A 46 22.37 2.28 -8.54
N TYR A 47 21.52 1.39 -8.00
CA TYR A 47 20.09 1.38 -8.32
C TYR A 47 19.36 2.65 -7.89
N GLN A 48 19.80 3.32 -6.82
CA GLN A 48 19.21 4.60 -6.39
C GLN A 48 19.55 5.72 -7.39
N LEU A 49 20.76 5.70 -7.93
CA LEU A 49 21.18 6.65 -8.97
C LEU A 49 20.45 6.39 -10.28
N ASN A 50 20.21 5.11 -10.65
CA ASN A 50 19.38 4.75 -11.79
C ASN A 50 17.94 5.26 -11.64
N ALA A 51 17.37 5.13 -10.43
CA ALA A 51 16.05 5.67 -10.11
C ALA A 51 16.01 7.21 -10.27
N VAL A 52 17.06 7.92 -9.85
CA VAL A 52 17.17 9.38 -10.05
C VAL A 52 17.20 9.72 -11.54
N GLU A 53 17.97 8.98 -12.36
CA GLU A 53 17.98 9.20 -13.82
C GLU A 53 16.59 9.00 -14.42
N ARG A 54 15.87 7.96 -14.00
CA ARG A 54 14.50 7.74 -14.45
C ARG A 54 13.58 8.88 -14.06
N MET A 55 13.66 9.39 -12.81
CA MET A 55 12.86 10.53 -12.35
C MET A 55 13.07 11.80 -13.16
N LEU A 56 14.28 11.99 -13.70
CA LEU A 56 14.64 13.17 -14.50
C LEU A 56 14.13 13.09 -15.95
N ASN A 57 13.88 11.90 -16.45
CA ASN A 57 13.61 11.69 -17.87
C ASN A 57 12.18 11.19 -18.17
N GLU A 58 11.53 10.49 -17.25
CA GLU A 58 10.18 9.93 -17.49
C GLU A 58 9.09 10.88 -16.99
N PRO A 59 7.97 11.01 -17.72
CA PRO A 59 6.83 11.85 -17.34
C PRO A 59 6.24 11.49 -15.98
N GLY A 60 6.23 10.20 -15.66
CA GLY A 60 5.76 9.68 -14.38
C GLY A 60 6.48 8.38 -14.02
N VAL A 61 6.94 8.29 -12.77
CA VAL A 61 7.77 7.17 -12.29
C VAL A 61 7.11 6.48 -11.10
N LEU A 62 7.15 5.16 -11.10
CA LEU A 62 6.78 4.31 -9.97
C LEU A 62 8.04 3.62 -9.42
N LEU A 63 8.52 4.04 -8.27
CA LEU A 63 9.57 3.36 -7.52
C LEU A 63 8.96 2.18 -6.76
N ASN A 64 8.92 1.03 -7.42
CA ASN A 64 8.49 -0.25 -6.83
C ASN A 64 9.68 -0.90 -6.12
N HIS A 65 10.16 -0.26 -5.08
CA HIS A 65 11.32 -0.71 -4.32
C HIS A 65 10.87 -1.43 -3.06
N VAL A 66 11.40 -2.61 -2.81
CA VAL A 66 11.11 -3.37 -1.59
C VAL A 66 11.39 -2.56 -0.33
N VAL A 67 10.73 -2.91 0.77
CA VAL A 67 10.98 -2.26 2.07
C VAL A 67 12.46 -2.46 2.45
N GLY A 68 13.12 -1.36 2.85
CA GLY A 68 14.56 -1.37 3.19
C GLY A 68 15.50 -1.01 2.03
N ALA A 69 15.02 -0.85 0.79
CA ALA A 69 15.85 -0.42 -0.35
C ALA A 69 16.26 1.07 -0.31
N GLY A 70 15.87 1.83 0.72
CA GLY A 70 16.24 3.24 0.84
C GLY A 70 15.47 4.18 -0.09
N LYS A 71 14.18 3.92 -0.32
CA LYS A 71 13.29 4.76 -1.14
C LYS A 71 13.35 6.24 -0.81
N THR A 72 13.35 6.58 0.49
CA THR A 72 13.44 7.98 0.95
C THR A 72 14.69 8.66 0.39
N GLY A 73 15.83 7.99 0.39
CA GLY A 73 17.06 8.51 -0.20
C GLY A 73 16.93 8.75 -1.70
N SER A 74 16.36 7.80 -2.45
CA SER A 74 16.12 7.98 -3.90
C SER A 74 15.19 9.16 -4.19
N MET A 75 14.11 9.31 -3.43
CA MET A 75 13.17 10.44 -3.56
C MET A 75 13.83 11.79 -3.24
N LEU A 76 14.63 11.85 -2.17
CA LEU A 76 15.36 13.07 -1.78
C LEU A 76 16.37 13.47 -2.84
N MET A 77 17.21 12.52 -3.29
CA MET A 77 18.19 12.78 -4.35
C MET A 77 17.51 13.22 -5.65
N GLY A 78 16.43 12.53 -6.03
CA GLY A 78 15.65 12.90 -7.21
C GLY A 78 15.06 14.32 -7.11
N ALA A 79 14.49 14.68 -5.95
CA ALA A 79 13.95 16.03 -5.72
C ALA A 79 15.02 17.12 -5.89
N MET A 80 16.20 16.91 -5.30
CA MET A 80 17.31 17.87 -5.38
C MET A 80 17.83 18.00 -6.82
N GLU A 81 17.99 16.90 -7.54
CA GLU A 81 18.46 16.90 -8.92
C GLU A 81 17.43 17.50 -9.89
N LEU A 82 16.13 17.20 -9.71
CA LEU A 82 15.03 17.83 -10.47
C LEU A 82 15.08 19.37 -10.34
N LYS A 83 15.26 19.87 -9.12
CA LYS A 83 15.39 21.30 -8.85
C LYS A 83 16.68 21.85 -9.44
N ARG A 84 17.82 21.22 -9.17
CA ARG A 84 19.14 21.69 -9.62
C ARG A 84 19.24 21.81 -11.14
N LEU A 85 18.67 20.84 -11.86
CA LEU A 85 18.68 20.81 -13.33
C LEU A 85 17.56 21.65 -13.97
N GLY A 86 16.68 22.24 -13.16
CA GLY A 86 15.57 23.06 -13.64
C GLY A 86 14.43 22.29 -14.28
N VAL A 87 14.39 20.96 -14.12
CA VAL A 87 13.27 20.11 -14.55
C VAL A 87 12.03 20.41 -13.70
N ALA A 88 12.21 20.67 -12.41
CA ALA A 88 11.16 21.15 -11.52
C ALA A 88 11.58 22.46 -10.84
N LYS A 89 10.61 23.39 -10.70
CA LYS A 89 10.82 24.67 -9.99
C LYS A 89 10.74 24.47 -8.48
N GLN A 90 9.82 23.66 -8.02
CA GLN A 90 9.60 23.40 -6.59
C GLN A 90 8.96 22.01 -6.40
N PRO A 91 9.78 20.96 -6.23
CA PRO A 91 9.29 19.61 -5.93
C PRO A 91 8.55 19.57 -4.58
N TRP A 92 7.43 18.85 -4.53
CA TRP A 92 6.65 18.59 -3.33
C TRP A 92 6.71 17.11 -3.00
N MET A 93 7.12 16.77 -1.77
CA MET A 93 7.14 15.41 -1.26
C MET A 93 6.00 15.21 -0.28
N VAL A 94 5.08 14.31 -0.64
CA VAL A 94 3.87 13.98 0.12
C VAL A 94 4.12 12.65 0.85
N VAL A 95 4.11 12.69 2.17
CA VAL A 95 4.44 11.54 3.01
C VAL A 95 3.31 11.21 3.99
N PRO A 96 3.24 9.98 4.54
CA PRO A 96 2.31 9.65 5.62
C PRO A 96 2.43 10.64 6.79
N ASN A 97 1.30 10.98 7.41
CA ASN A 97 1.21 12.06 8.41
C ASN A 97 2.22 11.93 9.57
N HIS A 98 2.51 10.71 9.99
CA HIS A 98 3.42 10.42 11.10
C HIS A 98 4.89 10.42 10.71
N LEU A 99 5.21 10.51 9.40
CA LEU A 99 6.56 10.49 8.88
C LEU A 99 7.12 11.87 8.54
N VAL A 100 6.30 12.92 8.53
CA VAL A 100 6.71 14.28 8.08
C VAL A 100 7.95 14.76 8.83
N GLU A 101 7.94 14.68 10.16
CA GLU A 101 9.06 15.10 11.00
C GLU A 101 10.31 14.26 10.75
N GLN A 102 10.16 12.93 10.71
CA GLN A 102 11.25 12.01 10.45
C GLN A 102 11.89 12.26 9.08
N VAL A 103 11.07 12.36 8.02
CA VAL A 103 11.55 12.62 6.66
C VAL A 103 12.21 14.00 6.58
N GLY A 104 11.69 15.00 7.30
CA GLY A 104 12.31 16.32 7.40
C GLY A 104 13.70 16.29 8.04
N ILE A 105 13.87 15.50 9.11
CA ILE A 105 15.17 15.28 9.76
C ILE A 105 16.12 14.53 8.83
N GLU A 106 15.68 13.43 8.23
CA GLU A 106 16.47 12.65 7.27
C GLU A 106 16.90 13.54 6.08
N ALA A 107 15.99 14.35 5.52
CA ALA A 107 16.30 15.25 4.42
C ALA A 107 17.43 16.25 4.78
N LYS A 108 17.40 16.81 5.99
CA LYS A 108 18.48 17.69 6.49
C LYS A 108 19.78 16.95 6.77
N GLN A 109 19.72 15.69 7.15
CA GLN A 109 20.92 14.86 7.31
C GLN A 109 21.57 14.53 5.95
N TRP A 110 20.75 14.24 4.93
CA TRP A 110 21.23 13.95 3.59
C TRP A 110 21.75 15.21 2.87
N PHE A 111 21.03 16.33 3.03
CA PHE A 111 21.32 17.61 2.37
C PHE A 111 21.37 18.75 3.40
N PRO A 112 22.46 18.88 4.19
CA PRO A 112 22.54 19.88 5.27
C PRO A 112 22.39 21.32 4.81
N GLY A 113 22.85 21.63 3.59
CA GLY A 113 22.80 22.97 3.01
C GLY A 113 21.49 23.33 2.30
N ALA A 114 20.59 22.37 2.08
CA ALA A 114 19.40 22.60 1.27
C ALA A 114 18.34 23.46 1.99
N ASN A 115 17.67 24.31 1.20
CA ASN A 115 16.56 25.15 1.68
C ASN A 115 15.23 24.40 1.52
N MET A 116 14.73 23.82 2.61
CA MET A 116 13.55 22.97 2.61
C MET A 116 12.44 23.53 3.49
N LEU A 117 11.20 23.47 3.00
CA LEU A 117 10.01 23.78 3.77
C LEU A 117 9.37 22.47 4.25
N VAL A 118 9.36 22.25 5.56
CA VAL A 118 8.74 21.06 6.18
C VAL A 118 7.50 21.49 6.93
N GLU A 119 6.38 20.80 6.72
CA GLU A 119 5.14 21.03 7.47
C GLU A 119 5.39 20.87 8.97
N THR A 120 5.09 21.93 9.73
CA THR A 120 5.18 21.96 11.18
C THR A 120 3.84 22.30 11.80
N ARG A 121 3.59 21.80 13.01
CA ARG A 121 2.44 22.16 13.81
C ARG A 121 2.80 23.26 14.79
N SER A 122 2.14 24.41 14.67
CA SER A 122 2.44 25.59 15.52
C SER A 122 1.55 25.70 16.75
N GLY A 123 0.62 24.76 16.98
CA GLY A 123 -0.37 24.83 18.06
C GLY A 123 -1.61 25.66 17.72
N SER A 124 -1.66 26.34 16.56
CA SER A 124 -2.84 26.94 15.97
C SER A 124 -3.74 25.88 15.29
N SER A 125 -4.81 26.31 14.63
CA SER A 125 -5.66 25.38 13.91
C SER A 125 -4.91 24.74 12.73
N ARG A 126 -5.27 23.49 12.37
CA ARG A 126 -4.71 22.82 11.18
C ARG A 126 -4.93 23.62 9.89
N LYS A 127 -5.99 24.41 9.83
CA LYS A 127 -6.29 25.27 8.69
C LYS A 127 -5.28 26.41 8.60
N ASP A 128 -4.95 27.05 9.71
CA ASP A 128 -4.01 28.18 9.75
C ASP A 128 -2.58 27.73 9.44
N ASP A 129 -2.16 26.57 9.97
CA ASP A 129 -0.84 25.99 9.67
C ASP A 129 -0.71 25.71 8.18
N ARG A 130 -1.75 25.16 7.54
CA ARG A 130 -1.79 24.88 6.12
C ARG A 130 -1.77 26.15 5.25
N GLN A 131 -2.52 27.17 5.64
CA GLN A 131 -2.50 28.47 4.95
C GLN A 131 -1.12 29.13 5.01
N ARG A 132 -0.48 29.07 6.17
CA ARG A 132 0.89 29.58 6.35
C ARG A 132 1.88 28.84 5.46
N LEU A 133 1.78 27.49 5.38
CA LEU A 133 2.62 26.68 4.53
C LEU A 133 2.44 27.06 3.05
N LEU A 134 1.21 27.19 2.58
CA LEU A 134 0.91 27.61 1.19
C LEU A 134 1.46 29.00 0.90
N ALA A 135 1.31 29.96 1.81
CA ALA A 135 1.86 31.30 1.66
C ALA A 135 3.41 31.28 1.59
N GLN A 136 4.06 30.48 2.42
CA GLN A 136 5.52 30.31 2.38
C GLN A 136 5.99 29.62 1.10
N ALA A 137 5.25 28.60 0.63
CA ALA A 137 5.56 27.91 -0.61
C ALA A 137 5.39 28.80 -1.85
N ALA A 138 4.39 29.69 -1.85
CA ALA A 138 4.17 30.66 -2.93
C ALA A 138 5.20 31.79 -2.95
N ALA A 139 5.59 32.29 -1.76
CA ALA A 139 6.41 33.47 -1.63
C ALA A 139 7.93 33.25 -1.81
N ASN A 140 8.41 32.03 -1.55
CA ASN A 140 9.84 31.73 -1.51
C ASN A 140 10.23 30.62 -2.50
N ASP A 141 11.52 30.57 -2.81
CA ASP A 141 12.11 29.54 -3.67
C ASP A 141 12.69 28.40 -2.83
N TRP A 142 11.86 27.39 -2.59
CA TRP A 142 12.25 26.19 -1.85
C TRP A 142 12.82 25.12 -2.78
N GLU A 143 13.84 24.41 -2.33
CA GLU A 143 14.40 23.28 -3.06
C GLU A 143 13.53 22.03 -2.91
N LEU A 144 12.81 21.92 -1.79
CA LEU A 144 11.87 20.86 -1.50
C LEU A 144 10.81 21.32 -0.50
N VAL A 145 9.55 20.96 -0.74
CA VAL A 145 8.45 21.13 0.21
C VAL A 145 8.00 19.75 0.68
N ILE A 146 8.02 19.48 2.00
CA ILE A 146 7.62 18.20 2.59
C ILE A 146 6.32 18.39 3.38
N VAL A 147 5.28 17.63 3.00
CA VAL A 147 3.93 17.75 3.55
C VAL A 147 3.31 16.41 3.87
N SER A 148 2.36 16.41 4.80
CA SER A 148 1.56 15.24 5.09
C SER A 148 0.51 14.98 4.01
N MET A 149 0.16 13.69 3.81
CA MET A 149 -0.94 13.29 2.91
C MET A 149 -2.26 14.00 3.26
N SER A 150 -2.55 14.20 4.54
CA SER A 150 -3.78 14.87 4.98
C SER A 150 -3.78 16.35 4.61
N SER A 151 -2.69 17.06 4.85
CA SER A 151 -2.58 18.48 4.52
C SER A 151 -2.61 18.69 3.01
N PHE A 152 -1.89 17.84 2.25
CA PHE A 152 -1.85 17.92 0.80
C PHE A 152 -3.24 17.70 0.17
N GLY A 153 -4.02 16.73 0.67
CA GLY A 153 -5.40 16.47 0.21
C GLY A 153 -6.40 17.56 0.57
N GLU A 154 -6.06 18.45 1.50
CA GLU A 154 -6.89 19.61 1.86
C GLU A 154 -6.41 20.93 1.20
N MET A 155 -5.32 20.91 0.44
CA MET A 155 -4.82 22.03 -0.37
C MET A 155 -5.53 22.02 -1.72
N SER A 156 -6.59 22.79 -1.81
CA SER A 156 -7.45 22.83 -3.00
C SER A 156 -6.79 23.54 -4.17
N MET A 157 -7.21 23.21 -5.39
CA MET A 157 -6.94 23.98 -6.60
C MET A 157 -7.86 25.20 -6.69
N SER A 158 -7.57 26.12 -7.61
CA SER A 158 -8.46 27.24 -7.92
C SER A 158 -9.86 26.79 -8.36
N ALA A 159 -10.85 27.61 -8.07
CA ALA A 159 -12.25 27.28 -8.41
C ALA A 159 -12.44 27.14 -9.94
N ASP A 160 -11.72 27.94 -10.73
CA ASP A 160 -11.81 27.89 -12.19
C ASP A 160 -11.29 26.56 -12.71
N TYR A 161 -10.10 26.14 -12.26
CA TYR A 161 -9.53 24.85 -12.66
C TYR A 161 -10.40 23.66 -12.20
N LEU A 162 -11.02 23.74 -11.02
CA LEU A 162 -11.94 22.68 -10.58
C LEU A 162 -13.21 22.58 -11.42
N ARG A 163 -13.67 23.69 -12.01
CA ARG A 163 -14.80 23.64 -12.99
C ARG A 163 -14.37 22.90 -14.24
N ASP A 164 -13.22 23.25 -14.82
CA ASP A 164 -12.68 22.60 -16.03
C ASP A 164 -12.46 21.09 -15.79
N TYR A 165 -11.90 20.72 -14.63
CA TYR A 165 -11.73 19.33 -14.25
C TYR A 165 -13.08 18.61 -14.10
N ARG A 166 -14.06 19.21 -13.41
CA ARG A 166 -15.41 18.64 -13.28
C ARG A 166 -16.00 18.35 -14.66
N ASP A 167 -15.96 19.32 -15.55
CA ASP A 167 -16.57 19.22 -16.88
C ASP A 167 -15.86 18.12 -17.70
N SER A 168 -14.54 18.06 -17.66
CA SER A 168 -13.76 16.98 -18.29
C SER A 168 -14.14 15.58 -17.78
N VAL A 169 -14.40 15.45 -16.48
CA VAL A 169 -14.84 14.17 -15.90
C VAL A 169 -16.30 13.85 -16.23
N LEU A 170 -17.18 14.85 -16.37
CA LEU A 170 -18.54 14.65 -16.85
C LEU A 170 -18.54 14.13 -18.31
N ASP A 171 -17.66 14.63 -19.16
CA ASP A 171 -17.47 14.11 -20.53
C ASP A 171 -16.98 12.64 -20.53
N GLU A 172 -16.19 12.24 -19.53
CA GLU A 172 -15.82 10.83 -19.36
C GLU A 172 -17.05 9.96 -19.02
N PHE A 173 -17.92 10.43 -18.12
CA PHE A 173 -19.17 9.72 -17.81
C PHE A 173 -20.09 9.60 -19.03
N GLU A 174 -20.18 10.61 -19.86
CA GLU A 174 -21.00 10.58 -21.07
C GLU A 174 -20.47 9.56 -22.09
N ARG A 175 -19.14 9.46 -22.23
CA ARG A 175 -18.51 8.41 -23.05
C ARG A 175 -18.79 7.01 -22.52
N ASP A 176 -18.69 6.80 -21.20
CA ASP A 176 -19.01 5.52 -20.56
C ASP A 176 -20.50 5.14 -20.77
N LEU A 177 -21.41 6.11 -20.69
CA LEU A 177 -22.84 5.90 -20.96
C LEU A 177 -23.08 5.52 -22.42
N GLN A 178 -22.42 6.18 -23.35
CA GLN A 178 -22.52 5.86 -24.78
C GLN A 178 -22.00 4.45 -25.08
N GLU A 179 -20.86 4.06 -24.48
CA GLU A 179 -20.31 2.71 -24.62
C GLU A 179 -21.28 1.63 -24.14
N ILE A 180 -22.03 1.90 -23.06
CA ILE A 180 -23.06 0.97 -22.57
C ILE A 180 -24.22 0.88 -23.55
N GLN A 181 -24.66 2.00 -24.09
CA GLN A 181 -25.76 2.02 -25.07
C GLN A 181 -25.42 1.24 -26.34
N ASP A 182 -24.18 1.35 -26.80
CA ASP A 182 -23.75 0.74 -28.07
C ASP A 182 -23.42 -0.77 -27.92
N ASN A 183 -22.91 -1.19 -26.78
CA ASN A 183 -22.32 -2.53 -26.59
C ASN A 183 -23.15 -3.49 -25.70
N GLU A 184 -24.17 -3.02 -24.98
CA GLU A 184 -24.97 -3.88 -24.11
C GLU A 184 -26.17 -4.46 -24.85
N VAL A 185 -26.20 -5.79 -25.01
CA VAL A 185 -27.24 -6.50 -25.78
C VAL A 185 -28.49 -6.75 -24.93
N ASP A 186 -28.34 -7.00 -23.62
CA ASP A 186 -29.45 -7.23 -22.72
C ASP A 186 -30.06 -5.90 -22.21
N GLU A 187 -31.33 -5.70 -22.50
CA GLU A 187 -32.03 -4.44 -22.20
C GLU A 187 -32.14 -4.16 -20.70
N GLN A 188 -32.36 -5.17 -19.86
CA GLN A 188 -32.44 -5.01 -18.42
C GLN A 188 -31.08 -4.63 -17.83
N THR A 189 -30.04 -5.36 -18.19
CA THR A 189 -28.64 -5.07 -17.79
C THR A 189 -28.22 -3.67 -18.24
N ARG A 190 -28.60 -3.27 -19.45
CA ARG A 190 -28.32 -1.93 -19.98
C ARG A 190 -28.98 -0.85 -19.12
N ARG A 191 -30.26 -0.99 -18.78
CA ARG A 191 -30.99 -0.04 -17.92
C ARG A 191 -30.37 0.06 -16.52
N ASP A 192 -30.04 -1.07 -15.92
CA ASP A 192 -29.44 -1.10 -14.58
C ASP A 192 -28.04 -0.47 -14.57
N ASN A 193 -27.21 -0.74 -15.56
CA ASN A 193 -25.88 -0.14 -15.71
C ASN A 193 -25.97 1.36 -15.97
N THR A 194 -26.85 1.81 -16.90
CA THR A 194 -27.08 3.22 -17.18
C THR A 194 -27.48 3.97 -15.92
N ARG A 195 -28.49 3.49 -15.20
CA ARG A 195 -28.96 4.10 -13.95
C ARG A 195 -27.84 4.20 -12.89
N ARG A 196 -27.00 3.18 -12.78
CA ARG A 196 -25.89 3.15 -11.83
C ARG A 196 -24.82 4.19 -12.17
N ILE A 197 -24.51 4.38 -13.45
CA ILE A 197 -23.53 5.39 -13.90
C ILE A 197 -24.09 6.80 -13.75
N GLU A 198 -25.35 7.04 -14.11
CA GLU A 198 -26.01 8.33 -13.89
C GLU A 198 -26.00 8.74 -12.42
N GLN A 199 -26.32 7.82 -11.50
CA GLN A 199 -26.25 8.09 -10.06
C GLN A 199 -24.83 8.46 -9.60
N LYS A 200 -23.80 7.81 -10.15
CA LYS A 200 -22.40 8.13 -9.84
C LYS A 200 -21.99 9.49 -10.40
N ARG A 201 -22.41 9.81 -11.62
CA ARG A 201 -22.20 11.11 -12.24
C ARG A 201 -22.80 12.23 -11.42
N ASP A 202 -24.09 12.12 -11.05
CA ASP A 202 -24.80 13.13 -10.29
C ASP A 202 -24.17 13.34 -8.90
N LYS A 203 -23.77 12.26 -8.22
CA LYS A 203 -23.07 12.31 -6.95
C LYS A 203 -21.69 12.99 -7.06
N PHE A 204 -20.94 12.69 -8.11
CA PHE A 204 -19.67 13.33 -8.40
C PHE A 204 -19.83 14.83 -8.65
N GLU A 205 -20.75 15.20 -9.55
CA GLU A 205 -21.05 16.59 -9.88
C GLU A 205 -21.47 17.40 -8.64
N GLN A 206 -22.37 16.86 -7.82
CA GLN A 206 -22.79 17.49 -6.57
C GLN A 206 -21.62 17.69 -5.62
N SER A 207 -20.75 16.69 -5.44
CA SER A 207 -19.57 16.76 -4.58
C SER A 207 -18.60 17.83 -5.07
N MET A 208 -18.33 17.89 -6.40
CA MET A 208 -17.43 18.89 -6.97
C MET A 208 -17.99 20.29 -6.87
N ASN A 209 -19.29 20.50 -7.13
CA ASN A 209 -19.94 21.79 -6.98
C ASN A 209 -19.84 22.31 -5.53
N GLN A 210 -20.04 21.45 -4.52
CA GLN A 210 -19.85 21.81 -3.11
C GLN A 210 -18.40 22.22 -2.81
N LYS A 211 -17.40 21.54 -3.38
CA LYS A 211 -15.98 21.90 -3.24
C LYS A 211 -15.68 23.26 -3.89
N ILE A 212 -16.15 23.48 -5.11
CA ILE A 212 -16.00 24.75 -5.85
C ILE A 212 -16.61 25.91 -5.06
N ASP A 213 -17.84 25.75 -4.56
CA ASP A 213 -18.54 26.76 -3.77
C ASP A 213 -17.78 27.11 -2.48
N LYS A 214 -17.24 26.10 -1.79
CA LYS A 214 -16.45 26.29 -0.57
C LYS A 214 -15.19 27.09 -0.84
N ILE A 215 -14.50 26.83 -1.94
CA ILE A 215 -13.26 27.51 -2.32
C ILE A 215 -13.54 28.95 -2.77
N SER A 216 -14.58 29.16 -3.57
CA SER A 216 -14.98 30.49 -4.06
C SER A 216 -15.33 31.46 -2.93
N ARG A 217 -15.66 30.98 -1.73
CA ARG A 217 -15.98 31.77 -0.54
C ARG A 217 -14.81 31.93 0.43
N GLY A 218 -13.66 31.31 0.17
CA GLY A 218 -12.54 31.28 1.10
C GLY A 218 -11.36 32.12 0.64
N ASP A 219 -10.65 32.74 1.60
CA ASP A 219 -9.40 33.50 1.37
C ASP A 219 -8.18 32.57 1.47
N THR A 220 -8.20 31.40 0.84
CA THR A 220 -7.06 30.47 0.85
C THR A 220 -6.29 30.56 -0.45
N ILE A 221 -4.96 30.55 -0.38
CA ILE A 221 -4.11 30.43 -1.57
C ILE A 221 -4.33 29.02 -2.14
N PRO A 222 -4.80 28.87 -3.40
CA PRO A 222 -4.90 27.60 -4.06
C PRO A 222 -3.51 27.01 -4.33
N TRP A 223 -3.43 25.66 -4.41
CA TRP A 223 -2.15 24.98 -4.66
C TRP A 223 -1.52 25.37 -6.01
N ASP A 224 -2.33 25.54 -7.06
CA ASP A 224 -1.90 25.98 -8.38
C ASP A 224 -1.33 27.40 -8.44
N GLN A 225 -1.50 28.20 -7.38
CA GLN A 225 -0.85 29.50 -7.22
C GLN A 225 0.49 29.41 -6.47
N THR A 226 0.90 28.23 -6.02
CA THR A 226 2.24 27.99 -5.51
C THR A 226 3.22 27.77 -6.66
N ARG A 227 4.49 27.55 -6.35
CA ARG A 227 5.51 27.18 -7.36
C ARG A 227 5.58 25.65 -7.57
N GLY A 228 4.70 24.90 -6.92
CA GLY A 228 4.70 23.44 -6.96
C GLY A 228 4.44 22.92 -8.38
N ASP A 229 5.38 22.15 -8.92
CA ASP A 229 5.32 21.69 -10.30
C ASP A 229 5.87 20.27 -10.50
N TYR A 230 6.18 19.57 -9.41
CA TYR A 230 6.51 18.15 -9.38
C TYR A 230 6.04 17.54 -8.06
N ILE A 231 5.38 16.37 -8.12
CA ILE A 231 4.82 15.71 -6.95
C ILE A 231 5.50 14.36 -6.72
N ILE A 232 6.09 14.19 -5.55
CA ILE A 232 6.66 12.93 -5.09
C ILE A 232 5.73 12.38 -4.00
N VAL A 233 5.22 11.16 -4.17
CA VAL A 233 4.29 10.53 -3.23
C VAL A 233 4.92 9.30 -2.62
N ASP A 234 5.20 9.35 -1.32
CA ASP A 234 5.59 8.14 -0.58
C ASP A 234 4.35 7.33 -0.20
N GLU A 235 4.50 6.01 -0.10
CA GLU A 235 3.39 5.07 0.16
C GLU A 235 2.19 5.30 -0.77
N ALA A 236 2.48 5.42 -2.06
CA ALA A 236 1.52 5.79 -3.11
C ALA A 236 0.31 4.85 -3.22
N HIS A 237 0.40 3.62 -2.70
CA HIS A 237 -0.73 2.69 -2.59
C HIS A 237 -1.93 3.28 -1.79
N ASN A 238 -1.73 4.34 -1.01
CA ASN A 238 -2.81 5.06 -0.33
C ASN A 238 -3.72 5.87 -1.28
N TYR A 239 -3.31 6.05 -2.54
CA TYR A 239 -4.04 6.77 -3.58
C TYR A 239 -4.69 5.86 -4.63
N LYS A 240 -4.63 4.55 -4.46
CA LYS A 240 -5.14 3.53 -5.39
C LYS A 240 -6.63 3.58 -5.67
N ASN A 241 -7.42 4.15 -4.74
CA ASN A 241 -8.87 4.24 -4.85
C ASN A 241 -9.29 5.47 -5.67
N LEU A 242 -8.73 5.62 -6.86
CA LEU A 242 -9.25 6.56 -7.84
C LEU A 242 -10.55 6.00 -8.42
N ARG A 243 -11.53 6.87 -8.64
CA ARG A 243 -12.82 6.52 -9.23
C ARG A 243 -12.63 5.75 -10.54
N ARG A 244 -13.28 4.62 -10.64
CA ARG A 244 -13.35 3.80 -11.86
C ARG A 244 -14.80 3.41 -12.12
N VAL A 245 -15.29 3.76 -13.30
CA VAL A 245 -16.60 3.34 -13.76
C VAL A 245 -16.44 2.02 -14.50
N SER A 246 -17.09 0.96 -14.02
CA SER A 246 -17.00 -0.36 -14.64
C SER A 246 -18.31 -1.12 -14.56
N LYS A 247 -18.59 -1.89 -15.60
CA LYS A 247 -19.66 -2.90 -15.65
C LYS A 247 -19.37 -4.06 -14.67
N LEU A 248 -18.09 -4.32 -14.39
CA LEU A 248 -17.64 -5.38 -13.50
C LEU A 248 -17.51 -4.81 -12.08
N ALA A 249 -18.25 -5.39 -11.13
CA ALA A 249 -18.23 -4.95 -9.74
C ALA A 249 -16.81 -5.00 -9.13
N ASP A 250 -16.01 -6.01 -9.50
CA ASP A 250 -14.64 -6.21 -9.02
C ASP A 250 -13.65 -5.13 -9.51
N LEU A 251 -13.98 -4.38 -10.56
CA LEU A 251 -13.15 -3.30 -11.13
C LEU A 251 -13.67 -1.91 -10.79
N ALA A 252 -14.97 -1.81 -10.45
CA ALA A 252 -15.59 -0.54 -10.10
C ALA A 252 -15.03 -0.02 -8.77
N GLU A 253 -14.75 1.28 -8.71
CA GLU A 253 -14.30 1.98 -7.51
C GLU A 253 -15.11 3.27 -7.35
N GLU A 254 -15.63 3.51 -6.16
CA GLU A 254 -16.39 4.74 -5.88
C GLU A 254 -15.48 5.99 -5.89
N GLY A 255 -14.22 5.79 -5.59
CA GLY A 255 -13.25 6.85 -5.44
C GLY A 255 -13.12 7.34 -4.00
N SER A 256 -11.99 7.96 -3.72
CA SER A 256 -11.73 8.66 -2.45
C SER A 256 -11.37 10.13 -2.74
N ASP A 257 -11.71 11.02 -1.81
CA ASP A 257 -11.36 12.44 -1.93
C ASP A 257 -9.86 12.65 -2.13
N ARG A 258 -9.04 11.87 -1.43
CA ARG A 258 -7.57 11.91 -1.55
C ARG A 258 -7.09 11.55 -2.95
N ALA A 259 -7.63 10.47 -3.53
CA ALA A 259 -7.25 10.04 -4.86
C ALA A 259 -7.71 11.03 -5.94
N THR A 260 -8.92 11.56 -5.81
CA THR A 260 -9.44 12.60 -6.69
C THR A 260 -8.61 13.88 -6.63
N ASP A 261 -8.22 14.31 -5.43
CA ASP A 261 -7.39 15.51 -5.25
C ASP A 261 -6.01 15.37 -5.92
N LEU A 262 -5.38 14.19 -5.82
CA LEU A 262 -4.12 13.92 -6.50
C LEU A 262 -4.31 13.91 -8.04
N ASP A 263 -5.38 13.31 -8.55
CA ASP A 263 -5.68 13.27 -9.99
C ASP A 263 -5.86 14.69 -10.56
N VAL A 264 -6.60 15.54 -9.85
CA VAL A 264 -6.77 16.96 -10.21
C VAL A 264 -5.42 17.65 -10.38
N LYS A 265 -4.51 17.50 -9.41
CA LYS A 265 -3.20 18.15 -9.43
C LYS A 265 -2.29 17.59 -10.54
N LEU A 266 -2.31 16.28 -10.76
CA LEU A 266 -1.51 15.66 -11.84
C LEU A 266 -2.01 16.05 -13.23
N ARG A 267 -3.34 16.12 -13.44
CA ARG A 267 -3.91 16.61 -14.71
C ARG A 267 -3.57 18.08 -14.94
N TYR A 268 -3.59 18.90 -13.88
CA TYR A 268 -3.14 20.30 -13.97
C TYR A 268 -1.68 20.39 -14.42
N LEU A 269 -0.77 19.68 -13.75
CA LEU A 269 0.65 19.70 -14.10
C LEU A 269 0.92 19.22 -15.52
N ARG A 270 0.18 18.21 -15.96
CA ARG A 270 0.29 17.67 -17.32
C ARG A 270 -0.22 18.69 -18.36
N GLY A 271 -1.28 19.42 -18.05
CA GLY A 271 -1.78 20.52 -18.89
C GLY A 271 -0.79 21.68 -19.01
N GLU A 272 -0.12 22.04 -17.92
CA GLU A 272 0.84 23.13 -17.88
C GLU A 272 2.22 22.82 -18.52
N LYS A 273 2.67 21.56 -18.39
CA LYS A 273 4.03 21.16 -18.81
C LYS A 273 4.07 20.30 -20.08
N GLY A 274 2.96 19.72 -20.46
CA GLY A 274 2.88 18.71 -21.53
C GLY A 274 3.00 17.28 -21.01
N SER A 275 2.51 16.33 -21.83
CA SER A 275 2.43 14.90 -21.47
C SER A 275 3.78 14.23 -21.30
N ASP A 276 4.82 14.73 -21.98
CA ASP A 276 6.17 14.13 -22.00
C ASP A 276 7.09 14.69 -20.91
N HIS A 277 6.64 15.71 -20.18
CA HIS A 277 7.47 16.35 -19.16
C HIS A 277 7.36 15.62 -17.81
N PRO A 278 8.48 15.42 -17.08
CA PRO A 278 8.45 14.84 -15.76
C PRO A 278 7.62 15.67 -14.77
N ILE A 279 6.60 15.05 -14.15
CA ILE A 279 5.69 15.72 -13.20
C ILE A 279 5.50 14.98 -11.90
N ALA A 280 5.75 13.65 -11.87
CA ALA A 280 5.46 12.87 -10.68
C ALA A 280 6.38 11.66 -10.47
N THR A 281 6.64 11.36 -9.20
CA THR A 281 7.23 10.10 -8.75
C THR A 281 6.38 9.52 -7.63
N PHE A 282 5.95 8.27 -7.79
CA PHE A 282 5.28 7.50 -6.77
C PHE A 282 6.24 6.46 -6.20
N ALA A 283 6.28 6.31 -4.89
CA ALA A 283 7.11 5.32 -4.22
C ALA A 283 6.24 4.39 -3.35
N THR A 284 6.38 3.10 -3.54
CA THR A 284 5.73 2.09 -2.70
C THR A 284 6.42 0.75 -2.88
N GLY A 285 6.49 -0.08 -1.83
CA GLY A 285 6.93 -1.47 -1.94
C GLY A 285 5.81 -2.42 -2.42
N THR A 286 4.57 -1.93 -2.49
CA THR A 286 3.38 -2.74 -2.73
C THR A 286 2.41 -2.04 -3.68
N PRO A 287 2.78 -1.89 -4.96
CA PRO A 287 1.95 -1.16 -5.93
C PRO A 287 0.62 -1.85 -6.23
N ILE A 288 0.55 -3.17 -6.02
CA ILE A 288 -0.67 -3.97 -6.12
C ILE A 288 -0.99 -4.51 -4.73
N ALA A 289 -2.04 -4.01 -4.09
CA ALA A 289 -2.42 -4.44 -2.75
C ALA A 289 -3.62 -5.41 -2.74
N ASN A 290 -4.59 -5.25 -3.65
CA ASN A 290 -5.82 -6.07 -3.68
C ASN A 290 -6.17 -6.60 -5.06
N SER A 291 -5.99 -5.80 -6.11
CA SER A 291 -6.47 -6.10 -7.45
C SER A 291 -5.52 -5.53 -8.50
N ILE A 292 -5.37 -6.24 -9.61
CA ILE A 292 -4.58 -5.76 -10.75
C ILE A 292 -5.14 -4.46 -11.35
N ALA A 293 -6.42 -4.13 -11.12
CA ALA A 293 -6.99 -2.85 -11.49
C ALA A 293 -6.29 -1.65 -10.82
N GLU A 294 -5.51 -1.89 -9.77
CA GLU A 294 -4.66 -0.88 -9.15
C GLU A 294 -3.50 -0.46 -10.08
N ILE A 295 -3.02 -1.38 -10.95
CA ILE A 295 -2.05 -1.06 -12.00
C ILE A 295 -2.65 -0.08 -13.02
N TYR A 296 -3.90 -0.31 -13.44
CA TYR A 296 -4.61 0.64 -14.30
C TYR A 296 -4.64 2.04 -13.66
N THR A 297 -4.91 2.11 -12.35
CA THR A 297 -4.90 3.38 -11.63
C THR A 297 -3.52 4.02 -11.62
N MET A 298 -2.45 3.26 -11.39
CA MET A 298 -1.07 3.77 -11.43
C MET A 298 -0.68 4.26 -12.84
N LEU A 299 -1.04 3.51 -13.88
CA LEU A 299 -0.87 3.94 -15.27
C LEU A 299 -1.63 5.24 -15.56
N ASN A 300 -2.88 5.33 -15.12
CA ASN A 300 -3.71 6.53 -15.33
C ASN A 300 -3.12 7.78 -14.63
N TYR A 301 -2.50 7.61 -13.46
CA TYR A 301 -1.80 8.71 -12.79
C TYR A 301 -0.48 9.09 -13.47
N LEU A 302 0.34 8.11 -13.82
CA LEU A 302 1.73 8.34 -14.21
C LEU A 302 1.93 8.38 -15.72
N ARG A 303 1.27 7.50 -16.46
CA ARG A 303 1.45 7.31 -17.90
C ARG A 303 0.10 7.09 -18.62
N PRO A 304 -0.86 8.05 -18.55
CA PRO A 304 -2.11 7.95 -19.30
C PRO A 304 -1.90 7.93 -20.82
N ASP A 305 -0.79 8.48 -21.32
CA ASP A 305 -0.35 8.39 -22.70
C ASP A 305 -0.29 6.93 -23.18
N LEU A 306 0.32 6.03 -22.43
CA LEU A 306 0.43 4.61 -22.79
C LEU A 306 -0.93 3.92 -22.86
N LEU A 307 -1.87 4.26 -21.98
CA LEU A 307 -3.25 3.76 -22.05
C LEU A 307 -3.97 4.27 -23.31
N HIS A 308 -3.80 5.54 -23.63
CA HIS A 308 -4.41 6.16 -24.82
C HIS A 308 -3.85 5.57 -26.12
N GLU A 309 -2.54 5.44 -26.24
CA GLU A 309 -1.87 4.83 -27.39
C GLU A 309 -2.29 3.38 -27.62
N ALA A 310 -2.53 2.63 -26.52
CA ALA A 310 -3.06 1.27 -26.58
C ALA A 310 -4.59 1.22 -26.84
N GLY A 311 -5.27 2.34 -27.00
CA GLY A 311 -6.73 2.41 -27.19
C GLY A 311 -7.54 2.04 -25.94
N MET A 312 -6.92 2.10 -24.76
CA MET A 312 -7.52 1.73 -23.47
C MET A 312 -8.00 2.99 -22.73
N HIS A 313 -9.02 3.66 -23.27
CA HIS A 313 -9.52 4.93 -22.73
C HIS A 313 -10.27 4.81 -21.40
N GLY A 314 -10.63 3.60 -20.99
CA GLY A 314 -11.33 3.32 -19.73
C GLY A 314 -10.95 1.98 -19.13
N VAL A 315 -11.30 1.75 -17.85
CA VAL A 315 -10.99 0.49 -17.17
C VAL A 315 -11.68 -0.72 -17.80
N ASN A 316 -12.80 -0.53 -18.51
CA ASN A 316 -13.51 -1.62 -19.18
C ASN A 316 -12.73 -2.14 -20.39
N SER A 317 -12.22 -1.24 -21.26
CA SER A 317 -11.38 -1.61 -22.42
C SER A 317 -10.04 -2.22 -21.97
N TRP A 318 -9.46 -1.70 -20.90
CA TRP A 318 -8.27 -2.30 -20.26
C TRP A 318 -8.56 -3.72 -19.77
N ALA A 319 -9.68 -3.92 -19.04
CA ALA A 319 -10.06 -5.20 -18.49
C ALA A 319 -10.36 -6.28 -19.55
N GLN A 320 -10.90 -5.89 -20.71
CA GLN A 320 -11.11 -6.82 -21.83
C GLN A 320 -9.81 -7.42 -22.37
N ASN A 321 -8.69 -6.72 -22.23
CA ASN A 321 -7.39 -7.20 -22.68
C ASN A 321 -6.64 -8.01 -21.60
N PHE A 322 -6.87 -7.71 -20.33
CA PHE A 322 -6.04 -8.23 -19.24
C PHE A 322 -6.78 -9.08 -18.22
N THR A 323 -8.09 -9.30 -18.37
CA THR A 323 -8.85 -10.10 -17.40
C THR A 323 -9.77 -11.10 -18.10
N SER A 324 -9.90 -12.29 -17.52
CA SER A 324 -10.94 -13.23 -17.90
C SER A 324 -11.83 -13.63 -16.71
N LYS A 325 -13.08 -13.91 -17.03
CA LYS A 325 -14.06 -14.36 -16.04
C LYS A 325 -14.05 -15.88 -15.99
N ARG A 326 -13.96 -16.45 -14.79
CA ARG A 326 -14.20 -17.87 -14.54
C ARG A 326 -15.11 -18.03 -13.33
N SER A 327 -15.89 -19.10 -13.33
CA SER A 327 -16.55 -19.58 -12.11
C SER A 327 -15.55 -20.37 -11.31
N GLU A 328 -15.10 -19.86 -10.18
CA GLU A 328 -14.23 -20.57 -9.25
C GLU A 328 -15.03 -21.03 -8.03
N ILE A 329 -14.59 -22.15 -7.45
CA ILE A 329 -15.11 -22.61 -6.18
C ILE A 329 -14.50 -21.74 -5.08
N GLY A 330 -15.30 -20.93 -4.42
CA GLY A 330 -14.87 -20.03 -3.34
C GLY A 330 -15.57 -20.34 -2.03
N PHE A 331 -14.94 -19.94 -0.92
CA PHE A 331 -15.59 -19.97 0.38
C PHE A 331 -16.44 -18.71 0.55
N THR A 332 -17.64 -18.90 1.05
CA THR A 332 -18.57 -17.84 1.39
C THR A 332 -18.25 -17.28 2.78
N ALA A 333 -18.93 -16.21 3.19
CA ALA A 333 -18.77 -15.60 4.51
C ALA A 333 -19.10 -16.59 5.65
N GLY A 334 -19.96 -17.58 5.42
CA GLY A 334 -20.27 -18.66 6.36
C GLY A 334 -19.39 -19.90 6.23
N ASN A 335 -18.19 -19.77 5.60
CA ASN A 335 -17.23 -20.87 5.40
C ASN A 335 -17.76 -22.04 4.54
N LYS A 336 -18.76 -21.80 3.68
CA LYS A 336 -19.29 -22.80 2.75
C LYS A 336 -18.64 -22.70 1.38
N ILE A 337 -18.53 -23.83 0.71
CA ILE A 337 -18.01 -23.92 -0.63
C ILE A 337 -19.15 -23.65 -1.62
N LYS A 338 -19.06 -22.54 -2.39
CA LYS A 338 -20.02 -22.23 -3.48
C LYS A 338 -19.28 -21.77 -4.74
N PRO A 339 -19.80 -22.05 -5.94
CA PRO A 339 -19.28 -21.45 -7.17
C PRO A 339 -19.57 -19.95 -7.15
N GLN A 340 -18.51 -19.14 -7.36
CA GLN A 340 -18.58 -17.69 -7.45
C GLN A 340 -17.98 -17.25 -8.78
N THR A 341 -18.73 -16.44 -9.54
CA THR A 341 -18.18 -15.81 -10.74
C THR A 341 -17.42 -14.57 -10.33
N ARG A 342 -16.10 -14.63 -10.44
CA ARG A 342 -15.19 -13.50 -10.18
C ARG A 342 -14.24 -13.34 -11.36
N ILE A 343 -13.50 -12.22 -11.40
CA ILE A 343 -12.30 -12.16 -12.23
C ILE A 343 -11.33 -13.20 -11.69
N ALA A 344 -11.22 -14.31 -12.39
CA ALA A 344 -10.56 -15.49 -11.89
C ALA A 344 -9.14 -15.63 -12.42
N SER A 345 -8.85 -15.08 -13.58
CA SER A 345 -7.50 -15.05 -14.13
C SER A 345 -7.21 -13.73 -14.82
N TYR A 346 -5.95 -13.41 -14.81
CA TYR A 346 -5.41 -12.31 -15.58
C TYR A 346 -4.73 -12.89 -16.82
N GLU A 347 -4.96 -12.25 -17.94
CA GLU A 347 -4.43 -12.66 -19.24
C GLU A 347 -3.46 -11.60 -19.74
N ASN A 348 -2.58 -11.97 -20.69
CA ASN A 348 -1.63 -11.06 -21.31
C ASN A 348 -0.76 -10.28 -20.29
N LEU A 349 -0.33 -10.98 -19.22
CA LEU A 349 0.46 -10.36 -18.14
C LEU A 349 1.82 -9.87 -18.61
N ALA A 350 2.42 -10.53 -19.62
CA ALA A 350 3.68 -10.11 -20.21
C ALA A 350 3.53 -8.74 -20.90
N GLU A 351 2.45 -8.56 -21.65
CA GLU A 351 2.13 -7.32 -22.33
C GLU A 351 1.79 -6.20 -21.34
N LEU A 352 1.09 -6.53 -20.24
CA LEU A 352 0.82 -5.57 -19.19
C LEU A 352 2.11 -5.17 -18.45
N ALA A 353 3.00 -6.12 -18.16
CA ALA A 353 4.31 -5.83 -17.55
C ALA A 353 5.15 -4.96 -18.48
N GLN A 354 5.15 -5.24 -19.78
CA GLN A 354 5.83 -4.42 -20.79
C GLN A 354 5.27 -3.01 -20.87
N MET A 355 3.94 -2.83 -20.79
CA MET A 355 3.29 -1.51 -20.73
C MET A 355 3.69 -0.75 -19.46
N CYS A 356 3.89 -1.43 -18.34
CA CYS A 356 4.32 -0.82 -17.07
C CYS A 356 5.82 -0.48 -17.03
N ALA A 357 6.65 -1.15 -17.82
CA ALA A 357 8.11 -1.04 -17.76
C ALA A 357 8.67 0.39 -17.94
N PRO A 358 8.10 1.28 -18.78
CA PRO A 358 8.56 2.67 -18.86
C PRO A 358 8.36 3.44 -17.55
N MET A 359 7.27 3.19 -16.82
CA MET A 359 7.01 3.91 -15.57
C MET A 359 7.65 3.27 -14.36
N ALA A 360 7.85 1.95 -14.33
CA ALA A 360 8.20 1.21 -13.13
C ALA A 360 9.72 0.99 -13.02
N ASP A 361 10.27 1.37 -11.88
CA ASP A 361 11.62 1.01 -11.43
C ASP A 361 11.49 0.00 -10.28
N THR A 362 11.84 -1.25 -10.54
CA THR A 362 11.60 -2.36 -9.60
C THR A 362 12.91 -2.81 -8.97
N ILE A 363 12.97 -2.77 -7.64
CA ILE A 363 14.10 -3.27 -6.84
C ILE A 363 13.59 -4.32 -5.86
N THR A 364 14.11 -5.51 -5.97
CA THR A 364 13.80 -6.67 -5.12
C THR A 364 14.80 -6.79 -3.96
N ARG A 365 14.62 -7.78 -3.09
CA ARG A 365 15.58 -8.07 -2.01
C ARG A 365 16.94 -8.49 -2.54
N ASP A 366 16.96 -9.19 -3.67
CA ASP A 366 18.20 -9.73 -4.28
C ASP A 366 19.07 -8.63 -4.90
N ASP A 367 18.46 -7.48 -5.25
CA ASP A 367 19.16 -6.31 -5.79
C ASP A 367 19.85 -5.47 -4.72
N ILE A 368 19.57 -5.71 -3.41
CA ILE A 368 20.15 -4.95 -2.31
C ILE A 368 21.54 -5.50 -1.98
N PRO A 369 22.62 -4.69 -2.08
CA PRO A 369 24.01 -5.16 -1.90
C PRO A 369 24.34 -5.63 -0.48
N ARG A 370 23.52 -5.27 0.52
CA ARG A 370 23.72 -5.68 1.91
C ARG A 370 22.84 -6.87 2.23
N LYS A 371 23.44 -7.87 2.92
CA LYS A 371 22.70 -9.03 3.42
C LYS A 371 21.63 -8.56 4.42
N LEU A 372 20.38 -8.81 4.08
CA LEU A 372 19.25 -8.66 5.00
C LEU A 372 19.13 -9.91 5.87
N PRO A 373 18.54 -9.83 7.07
CA PRO A 373 18.26 -11.02 7.86
C PRO A 373 17.42 -12.02 7.05
N SER A 374 17.76 -13.29 7.16
CA SER A 374 16.95 -14.38 6.62
C SER A 374 15.86 -14.81 7.61
N VAL A 375 14.85 -15.52 7.13
CA VAL A 375 13.89 -16.17 8.03
C VAL A 375 14.58 -17.34 8.73
N LYS A 376 14.51 -17.39 10.07
CA LYS A 376 15.09 -18.46 10.90
C LYS A 376 14.54 -19.82 10.42
N GLY A 377 15.44 -20.73 10.05
CA GLY A 377 15.08 -22.02 9.50
C GLY A 377 14.60 -22.00 8.03
N GLY A 378 14.69 -20.87 7.33
CA GLY A 378 14.35 -20.72 5.91
C GLY A 378 12.86 -20.51 5.60
N GLU A 379 11.95 -20.84 6.53
CA GLU A 379 10.50 -20.81 6.32
C GLU A 379 9.75 -20.17 7.49
N THR A 380 8.53 -19.69 7.20
CA THR A 380 7.61 -19.21 8.24
C THR A 380 7.14 -20.38 9.10
N THR A 381 7.25 -20.24 10.41
CA THR A 381 6.69 -21.21 11.35
C THR A 381 5.18 -21.04 11.46
N VAL A 382 4.43 -21.97 10.88
CA VAL A 382 2.97 -22.02 11.02
C VAL A 382 2.64 -22.76 12.32
N VAL A 383 2.03 -22.04 13.26
CA VAL A 383 1.63 -22.57 14.56
C VAL A 383 0.13 -22.91 14.52
N GLU A 384 -0.17 -24.19 14.45
CA GLU A 384 -1.55 -24.66 14.54
C GLU A 384 -1.97 -24.79 16.00
N PHE A 385 -3.19 -24.38 16.32
CA PHE A 385 -3.79 -24.53 17.64
C PHE A 385 -5.25 -24.97 17.55
N ASP A 386 -5.73 -25.62 18.61
CA ASP A 386 -7.13 -26.00 18.71
C ASP A 386 -7.96 -24.85 19.28
N VAL A 387 -9.21 -24.74 18.82
CA VAL A 387 -10.21 -23.82 19.37
C VAL A 387 -11.17 -24.60 20.27
N ASP A 388 -11.79 -23.92 21.23
CA ASP A 388 -12.79 -24.49 22.12
C ASP A 388 -14.09 -24.88 21.40
N GLN A 389 -14.99 -25.58 22.12
CA GLN A 389 -16.24 -26.03 21.53
C GLN A 389 -17.20 -24.90 21.23
N GLU A 390 -17.25 -23.87 22.09
CA GLU A 390 -18.08 -22.68 21.91
C GLU A 390 -17.72 -21.92 20.63
N THR A 391 -16.43 -21.78 20.34
CA THR A 391 -15.96 -21.20 19.07
C THR A 391 -16.36 -22.04 17.85
N LYS A 392 -16.27 -23.39 17.95
CA LYS A 392 -16.71 -24.28 16.87
C LYS A 392 -18.22 -24.17 16.62
N ASP A 393 -19.01 -24.14 17.69
CA ASP A 393 -20.46 -23.99 17.60
C ASP A 393 -20.86 -22.64 16.97
N LEU A 394 -20.17 -21.54 17.34
CA LEU A 394 -20.37 -20.24 16.70
C LEU A 394 -20.03 -20.28 15.20
N ILE A 395 -18.93 -20.93 14.80
CA ILE A 395 -18.57 -21.05 13.37
C ILE A 395 -19.67 -21.82 12.59
N GLN A 396 -20.31 -22.82 13.20
CA GLN A 396 -21.46 -23.47 12.60
C GLN A 396 -22.68 -22.56 12.49
N ASP A 397 -22.96 -21.75 13.52
CA ASP A 397 -24.05 -20.77 13.49
C ASP A 397 -23.82 -19.70 12.41
N LEU A 398 -22.59 -19.25 12.22
CA LEU A 398 -22.24 -18.31 11.13
C LEU A 398 -22.58 -18.88 9.75
N SER A 399 -22.39 -20.17 9.55
CA SER A 399 -22.78 -20.86 8.31
C SER A 399 -24.29 -20.86 8.10
N TRP A 400 -25.06 -21.04 9.19
CA TRP A 400 -26.52 -20.95 9.14
C TRP A 400 -26.99 -19.50 8.87
N ARG A 401 -26.38 -18.50 9.52
CA ARG A 401 -26.68 -17.08 9.31
C ARG A 401 -26.46 -16.65 7.86
N GLU A 402 -25.43 -17.17 7.19
CA GLU A 402 -25.18 -16.87 5.79
C GLU A 402 -26.31 -17.37 4.87
N ASP A 403 -26.83 -18.58 5.13
CA ASP A 403 -27.95 -19.13 4.34
C ASP A 403 -29.28 -18.42 4.61
N ASN A 404 -29.42 -17.81 5.79
CA ASN A 404 -30.64 -17.18 6.28
C ASN A 404 -30.47 -15.66 6.48
N GLN A 405 -29.69 -15.00 5.61
CA GLN A 405 -29.51 -13.55 5.69
C GLN A 405 -30.85 -12.82 5.51
N PRO A 406 -31.15 -11.86 6.38
CA PRO A 406 -32.36 -11.04 6.21
C PRO A 406 -32.20 -10.09 5.01
N ASP A 407 -33.31 -9.71 4.37
CA ASP A 407 -33.35 -8.75 3.26
C ASP A 407 -32.75 -7.37 3.66
N ASN A 408 -32.79 -7.03 4.94
CA ASN A 408 -32.19 -5.80 5.45
C ASN A 408 -30.72 -6.00 5.85
N PRO A 409 -29.75 -5.49 5.07
CA PRO A 409 -28.33 -5.68 5.33
C PRO A 409 -27.83 -4.97 6.60
N LYS A 410 -28.64 -4.10 7.23
CA LYS A 410 -28.31 -3.48 8.52
C LYS A 410 -28.49 -4.45 9.71
N ILE A 411 -29.32 -5.46 9.56
CA ILE A 411 -29.55 -6.48 10.60
C ILE A 411 -28.40 -7.48 10.57
N ASP A 412 -28.16 -8.09 9.41
CA ASP A 412 -27.02 -9.00 9.16
C ASP A 412 -26.57 -8.93 7.70
N ASN A 413 -25.30 -9.24 7.46
CA ASN A 413 -24.73 -9.28 6.12
C ASN A 413 -23.41 -10.07 6.11
N ALA A 414 -22.95 -10.44 4.91
CA ALA A 414 -21.73 -11.24 4.73
C ALA A 414 -20.49 -10.64 5.42
N LEU A 415 -20.34 -9.31 5.42
CA LEU A 415 -19.19 -8.66 6.06
C LEU A 415 -19.24 -8.79 7.59
N LYS A 416 -20.43 -8.67 8.19
CA LYS A 416 -20.63 -8.83 9.64
C LYS A 416 -20.36 -10.28 10.04
N ILE A 417 -20.91 -11.26 9.30
CA ILE A 417 -20.69 -12.70 9.51
C ILE A 417 -19.18 -13.03 9.48
N MET A 418 -18.48 -12.57 8.44
CA MET A 418 -17.03 -12.77 8.31
C MET A 418 -16.25 -12.11 9.48
N ASN A 419 -16.67 -10.92 9.90
CA ASN A 419 -16.01 -10.21 11.01
C ASN A 419 -16.23 -10.93 12.34
N ASP A 420 -17.43 -11.46 12.60
CA ASP A 420 -17.77 -12.26 13.79
C ASP A 420 -16.94 -13.55 13.82
N GLY A 421 -16.80 -14.24 12.68
CA GLY A 421 -15.94 -15.43 12.55
C GLY A 421 -14.46 -15.13 12.81
N LYS A 422 -13.95 -14.04 12.27
CA LYS A 422 -12.57 -13.59 12.54
C LYS A 422 -12.36 -13.25 14.02
N ASN A 423 -13.32 -12.59 14.65
CA ASN A 423 -13.25 -12.24 16.07
C ASN A 423 -13.22 -13.50 16.95
N ALA A 424 -14.13 -14.44 16.71
CA ALA A 424 -14.21 -15.70 17.48
C ALA A 424 -12.93 -16.54 17.34
N THR A 425 -12.35 -16.57 16.13
CA THR A 425 -11.09 -17.30 15.89
C THR A 425 -9.89 -16.62 16.55
N LEU A 426 -9.93 -15.29 16.65
CA LEU A 426 -8.85 -14.52 17.28
C LEU A 426 -8.87 -14.70 18.80
N SER A 427 -10.05 -14.51 19.43
CA SER A 427 -10.32 -14.84 20.81
C SER A 427 -11.85 -14.96 21.03
N PRO A 428 -12.33 -15.97 21.76
CA PRO A 428 -13.75 -16.14 22.07
C PRO A 428 -14.39 -14.88 22.68
N GLU A 429 -13.67 -14.18 23.55
CA GLU A 429 -14.13 -12.97 24.24
C GLU A 429 -14.43 -11.81 23.27
N LEU A 430 -13.73 -11.73 22.13
CA LEU A 430 -14.02 -10.75 21.08
C LEU A 430 -15.35 -11.01 20.36
N ALA A 431 -15.87 -12.25 20.48
CA ALA A 431 -17.18 -12.66 20.00
C ALA A 431 -18.23 -12.73 21.13
N ASN A 432 -17.91 -12.21 22.32
CA ASN A 432 -18.73 -12.28 23.54
C ASN A 432 -18.99 -13.73 24.03
N LEU A 433 -18.06 -14.62 23.79
CA LEU A 433 -18.02 -15.97 24.34
C LEU A 433 -17.16 -16.03 25.61
N PRO A 434 -17.31 -17.08 26.45
CA PRO A 434 -16.45 -17.30 27.60
C PRO A 434 -14.97 -17.44 27.20
N PRO A 435 -14.01 -17.12 28.09
CA PRO A 435 -12.59 -17.31 27.83
C PRO A 435 -12.24 -18.78 27.56
N ALA A 436 -11.42 -19.03 26.53
CA ALA A 436 -10.89 -20.36 26.28
C ALA A 436 -9.96 -20.81 27.42
N GLN A 437 -10.11 -22.04 27.89
CA GLN A 437 -9.30 -22.57 28.98
C GLN A 437 -8.14 -23.44 28.44
N GLY A 438 -6.90 -22.91 28.58
CA GLY A 438 -5.67 -23.65 28.28
C GLY A 438 -5.42 -23.98 26.80
N VAL A 439 -6.28 -23.50 25.92
CA VAL A 439 -6.17 -23.62 24.46
C VAL A 439 -6.41 -22.28 23.80
N GLY A 440 -6.13 -22.17 22.52
CA GLY A 440 -6.41 -20.98 21.73
C GLY A 440 -5.19 -20.15 21.40
N ARG A 441 -5.44 -19.07 20.69
CA ARG A 441 -4.40 -18.24 20.04
C ARG A 441 -3.48 -17.56 21.06
N VAL A 442 -4.03 -16.93 22.10
CA VAL A 442 -3.22 -16.23 23.11
C VAL A 442 -2.19 -17.16 23.72
N HIS A 443 -2.62 -18.37 24.12
CA HIS A 443 -1.71 -19.38 24.68
C HIS A 443 -0.61 -19.79 23.69
N ALA A 444 -0.95 -20.05 22.43
CA ALA A 444 0.00 -20.40 21.38
C ALA A 444 1.01 -19.27 21.10
N VAL A 445 0.58 -18.01 21.10
CA VAL A 445 1.45 -16.84 20.97
C VAL A 445 2.42 -16.75 22.15
N VAL A 446 1.91 -16.81 23.37
CA VAL A 446 2.72 -16.69 24.61
C VAL A 446 3.79 -17.77 24.65
N GLN A 447 3.48 -19.04 24.34
CA GLN A 447 4.48 -20.11 24.31
C GLN A 447 5.66 -19.79 23.37
N ASN A 448 5.39 -19.30 22.18
CA ASN A 448 6.44 -18.98 21.21
C ASN A 448 7.23 -17.72 21.61
N VAL A 449 6.56 -16.69 22.12
CA VAL A 449 7.22 -15.48 22.62
C VAL A 449 8.17 -15.81 23.79
N VAL A 450 7.72 -16.62 24.74
CA VAL A 450 8.55 -17.05 25.89
C VAL A 450 9.75 -17.86 25.43
N ARG A 451 9.57 -18.77 24.46
CA ARG A 451 10.69 -19.55 23.89
C ARG A 451 11.73 -18.64 23.24
N GLU A 452 11.31 -17.75 22.34
CA GLU A 452 12.23 -16.81 21.68
C GLU A 452 12.87 -15.83 22.68
N TRP A 453 12.15 -15.41 23.73
CA TRP A 453 12.72 -14.60 24.80
C TRP A 453 13.81 -15.35 25.55
N GLN A 454 13.57 -16.60 25.95
CA GLN A 454 14.57 -17.43 26.65
C GLN A 454 15.82 -17.67 25.82
N ASP A 455 15.65 -17.90 24.50
CA ASP A 455 16.75 -18.15 23.56
C ASP A 455 17.60 -16.88 23.32
N ASN A 456 17.01 -15.68 23.42
CA ASN A 456 17.63 -14.43 22.99
C ASN A 456 17.86 -13.40 24.10
N LYS A 457 17.47 -13.64 25.38
CA LYS A 457 17.55 -12.65 26.46
C LYS A 457 18.97 -12.25 26.83
N ASP A 458 19.98 -13.08 26.55
CA ASP A 458 21.38 -12.85 26.86
C ASP A 458 22.18 -12.33 25.64
N ASN A 459 21.57 -12.12 24.49
CA ASN A 459 22.22 -11.62 23.28
C ASN A 459 22.79 -10.21 23.54
N GLU A 460 24.03 -9.99 23.12
CA GLU A 460 24.70 -8.70 23.18
C GLU A 460 24.53 -7.95 21.83
N TYR A 461 24.33 -6.63 21.93
CA TYR A 461 24.16 -5.76 20.79
C TYR A 461 25.01 -4.51 20.94
N THR A 462 25.33 -3.84 19.83
CA THR A 462 26.05 -2.58 19.84
C THR A 462 25.09 -1.39 19.69
N ASP A 463 25.53 -0.24 20.20
CA ASP A 463 24.86 1.06 19.97
C ASP A 463 25.25 1.66 18.60
N GLN A 464 24.76 2.86 18.31
CA GLN A 464 25.06 3.58 17.05
C GLN A 464 26.54 4.01 16.93
N GLN A 465 27.33 3.92 17.99
CA GLN A 465 28.74 4.23 18.05
C GLN A 465 29.61 2.97 18.12
N ASP A 466 29.02 1.78 17.83
CA ASP A 466 29.67 0.47 17.88
C ASP A 466 30.18 0.05 19.31
N ASN A 467 29.69 0.69 20.38
CA ASN A 467 29.98 0.24 21.74
C ASN A 467 28.98 -0.85 22.15
N ILE A 468 29.45 -1.81 22.99
CA ILE A 468 28.57 -2.82 23.56
C ILE A 468 27.50 -2.13 24.43
N SER A 469 26.23 -2.38 24.09
CA SER A 469 25.12 -1.83 24.84
C SER A 469 25.04 -2.41 26.25
N PRO A 470 24.73 -1.60 27.28
CA PRO A 470 24.57 -2.08 28.64
C PRO A 470 23.34 -3.01 28.81
N ASN A 471 22.37 -2.92 27.94
CA ASN A 471 21.18 -3.76 27.96
C ASN A 471 21.35 -4.94 27.00
N ARG A 472 21.06 -6.13 27.49
CA ARG A 472 20.99 -7.35 26.65
C ARG A 472 19.57 -7.65 26.23
N GLY A 473 19.42 -8.60 25.34
CA GLY A 473 18.14 -9.15 24.89
C GLY A 473 17.68 -8.66 23.54
N GLY A 474 17.06 -9.58 22.80
CA GLY A 474 16.45 -9.32 21.50
C GLY A 474 15.03 -8.76 21.63
N LEU A 475 14.61 -7.97 20.65
CA LEU A 475 13.25 -7.42 20.55
C LEU A 475 12.36 -8.36 19.74
N GLN A 476 11.15 -8.61 20.24
CA GLN A 476 10.09 -9.31 19.51
C GLN A 476 8.95 -8.37 19.16
N LEU A 477 8.39 -8.49 17.97
CA LEU A 477 7.20 -7.76 17.55
C LEU A 477 5.99 -8.69 17.49
N ILE A 478 4.89 -8.25 18.09
CA ILE A 478 3.59 -8.91 18.02
C ILE A 478 2.63 -7.99 17.26
N PHE A 479 2.26 -8.39 16.05
CA PHE A 479 1.25 -7.69 15.27
C PHE A 479 -0.13 -8.25 15.53
N CYS A 480 -1.02 -7.39 16.04
CA CYS A 480 -2.42 -7.70 16.29
C CYS A 480 -3.27 -6.46 15.98
N ASP A 481 -4.06 -6.53 14.91
CA ASP A 481 -4.86 -5.38 14.46
C ASP A 481 -6.20 -5.27 15.20
N LYS A 482 -6.66 -6.38 15.78
CA LYS A 482 -7.91 -6.45 16.56
C LYS A 482 -7.67 -6.64 18.06
N GLY A 483 -8.69 -6.38 18.86
CA GLY A 483 -8.59 -6.53 20.33
C GLY A 483 -7.63 -5.52 20.97
N VAL A 484 -7.52 -4.32 20.39
CA VAL A 484 -6.75 -3.20 20.95
C VAL A 484 -7.36 -2.75 22.27
N PRO A 485 -6.56 -2.33 23.26
CA PRO A 485 -7.06 -1.81 24.54
C PRO A 485 -8.05 -0.67 24.33
N LYS A 486 -9.17 -0.71 25.07
CA LYS A 486 -10.21 0.31 25.03
C LYS A 486 -10.43 0.93 26.42
N PRO A 487 -10.81 2.22 26.48
CA PRO A 487 -11.06 2.89 27.75
C PRO A 487 -12.24 2.34 28.55
N ASP A 488 -13.14 1.59 27.90
CA ASP A 488 -14.34 1.00 28.52
C ASP A 488 -14.04 -0.29 29.31
N GLY A 489 -12.78 -0.76 29.32
CA GLY A 489 -12.38 -1.99 30.01
C GLY A 489 -12.87 -3.28 29.33
N SER A 490 -13.32 -3.21 28.10
CA SER A 490 -13.66 -4.41 27.32
C SER A 490 -12.41 -5.28 27.06
N PHE A 491 -12.61 -6.57 26.80
CA PHE A 491 -11.51 -7.50 26.57
C PHE A 491 -10.49 -7.00 25.54
N SER A 492 -9.22 -7.14 25.87
CA SER A 492 -8.08 -6.76 25.03
C SER A 492 -7.12 -7.92 24.82
N MET A 493 -6.84 -8.24 23.54
CA MET A 493 -5.81 -9.20 23.16
C MET A 493 -4.42 -8.80 23.67
N TYR A 494 -4.13 -7.50 23.67
CA TYR A 494 -2.84 -6.94 24.12
C TYR A 494 -2.62 -7.22 25.61
N GLU A 495 -3.66 -6.99 26.41
CA GLU A 495 -3.60 -7.22 27.86
C GLU A 495 -3.55 -8.71 28.17
N ALA A 496 -4.35 -9.53 27.48
CA ALA A 496 -4.35 -10.98 27.68
C ALA A 496 -2.98 -11.60 27.35
N ILE A 497 -2.33 -11.16 26.26
CA ILE A 497 -0.97 -11.62 25.92
C ILE A 497 0.03 -11.12 26.96
N ARG A 498 0.03 -9.83 27.33
CA ARG A 498 0.95 -9.27 28.32
C ARG A 498 0.85 -10.00 29.66
N ASP A 499 -0.37 -10.19 30.16
CA ASP A 499 -0.58 -10.74 31.50
C ASP A 499 -0.10 -12.19 31.57
N GLN A 500 -0.32 -13.02 30.54
CA GLN A 500 0.25 -14.37 30.46
C GLN A 500 1.78 -14.37 30.29
N LEU A 501 2.37 -13.39 29.59
CA LEU A 501 3.83 -13.25 29.49
C LEU A 501 4.44 -12.89 30.85
N VAL A 502 3.77 -12.04 31.63
CA VAL A 502 4.17 -11.71 33.00
C VAL A 502 4.06 -12.93 33.93
N GLU A 503 2.98 -13.71 33.81
CA GLU A 503 2.83 -15.00 34.54
C GLU A 503 3.96 -15.98 34.19
N ALA A 504 4.44 -15.94 32.94
CA ALA A 504 5.59 -16.76 32.51
C ALA A 504 6.97 -16.21 32.96
N GLY A 505 7.00 -15.10 33.72
CA GLY A 505 8.19 -14.54 34.32
C GLY A 505 8.87 -13.41 33.55
N MET A 506 8.23 -12.86 32.50
CA MET A 506 8.75 -11.67 31.85
C MET A 506 8.44 -10.39 32.62
N ASP A 507 9.34 -9.42 32.54
CA ASP A 507 9.16 -8.12 33.19
C ASP A 507 8.10 -7.30 32.48
N LYS A 508 7.03 -6.92 33.22
CA LYS A 508 5.93 -6.11 32.71
C LYS A 508 6.40 -4.78 32.08
N ASP A 509 7.43 -4.18 32.66
CA ASP A 509 7.95 -2.88 32.20
C ASP A 509 8.74 -2.99 30.88
N ARG A 510 9.12 -4.20 30.48
CA ARG A 510 9.78 -4.50 29.20
C ARG A 510 8.81 -4.97 28.11
N ILE A 511 7.50 -5.05 28.41
CA ILE A 511 6.41 -5.33 27.45
C ILE A 511 5.66 -4.01 27.21
N ARG A 512 5.67 -3.51 25.99
CA ARG A 512 5.08 -2.21 25.63
C ARG A 512 3.95 -2.36 24.61
N PHE A 513 2.96 -1.46 24.69
CA PHE A 513 1.91 -1.30 23.69
C PHE A 513 2.15 -0.02 22.90
N ILE A 514 2.13 -0.08 21.58
CA ILE A 514 2.33 1.12 20.72
C ILE A 514 1.34 2.23 21.04
N HIS A 515 0.11 1.88 21.48
CA HIS A 515 -0.98 2.80 21.76
C HIS A 515 -0.71 3.72 22.95
N ASP A 516 0.08 3.29 23.92
CA ASP A 516 0.42 4.06 25.11
C ASP A 516 1.45 5.16 24.80
N TRP A 517 2.05 5.13 23.61
CA TRP A 517 3.17 5.98 23.21
C TRP A 517 2.86 6.91 22.03
N ASP A 518 1.60 7.19 21.72
CA ASP A 518 1.24 7.98 20.54
C ASP A 518 1.91 9.35 20.46
N ASN A 519 2.15 10.01 21.61
CA ASN A 519 2.84 11.30 21.69
C ASN A 519 4.34 11.20 21.95
N LYS A 520 4.90 9.99 22.13
CA LYS A 520 6.30 9.73 22.49
C LYS A 520 6.89 8.59 21.68
N ARG A 521 6.50 8.45 20.42
CA ARG A 521 6.93 7.33 19.57
C ARG A 521 8.43 7.27 19.36
N THR A 522 9.08 8.42 19.18
CA THR A 522 10.54 8.50 19.04
C THR A 522 11.23 7.88 20.25
N GLN A 523 10.79 8.22 21.47
CA GLN A 523 11.34 7.65 22.70
C GLN A 523 11.10 6.14 22.77
N LEU A 524 9.92 5.64 22.39
CA LEU A 524 9.65 4.20 22.36
C LEU A 524 10.59 3.47 21.40
N PHE A 525 10.83 4.03 20.21
CA PHE A 525 11.71 3.42 19.20
C PHE A 525 13.17 3.42 19.66
N ASP A 526 13.59 4.49 20.33
CA ASP A 526 14.92 4.55 20.97
C ASP A 526 15.03 3.51 22.10
N ASP A 527 14.01 3.35 22.93
CA ASP A 527 13.97 2.33 23.99
C ASP A 527 14.01 0.90 23.41
N CYS A 528 13.35 0.64 22.29
CA CYS A 528 13.44 -0.63 21.57
C CYS A 528 14.88 -0.91 21.08
N ASN A 529 15.48 0.05 20.40
CA ASN A 529 16.84 -0.09 19.87
C ASN A 529 17.90 -0.18 20.98
N ASN A 530 17.66 0.44 22.13
CA ASN A 530 18.56 0.41 23.29
C ASN A 530 18.32 -0.79 24.22
N GLY A 531 17.45 -1.74 23.89
CA GLY A 531 17.23 -2.97 24.64
C GLY A 531 16.51 -2.78 25.98
N LYS A 532 15.64 -1.78 26.10
CA LYS A 532 14.75 -1.58 27.25
C LYS A 532 13.36 -2.21 27.04
N VAL A 533 13.12 -2.77 25.85
CA VAL A 533 11.87 -3.41 25.46
C VAL A 533 12.18 -4.79 24.91
N ASP A 534 11.58 -5.83 25.47
CA ASP A 534 11.69 -7.21 24.99
C ASP A 534 10.56 -7.56 24.00
N VAL A 535 9.36 -7.02 24.25
CA VAL A 535 8.18 -7.26 23.43
C VAL A 535 7.45 -5.95 23.17
N LEU A 536 7.22 -5.65 21.90
CA LEU A 536 6.36 -4.56 21.46
C LEU A 536 5.12 -5.14 20.79
N ILE A 537 3.93 -4.86 21.36
CA ILE A 537 2.65 -5.24 20.78
C ILE A 537 2.07 -4.04 20.03
N ALA A 538 1.75 -4.23 18.76
CA ALA A 538 1.34 -3.16 17.87
C ALA A 538 0.31 -3.60 16.83
N ASN A 539 -0.39 -2.64 16.24
CA ASN A 539 -1.17 -2.87 15.03
C ASN A 539 -0.43 -2.36 13.79
N THR A 540 -0.82 -2.87 12.63
CA THR A 540 -0.24 -2.51 11.33
C THR A 540 -0.34 -1.01 11.07
N ALA A 541 -1.48 -0.38 11.39
CA ALA A 541 -1.71 1.04 11.14
C ALA A 541 -0.74 1.96 11.88
N LYS A 542 -0.29 1.59 13.09
CA LYS A 542 0.59 2.42 13.91
C LYS A 542 2.08 2.10 13.75
N LEU A 543 2.41 0.84 13.49
CA LEU A 543 3.79 0.38 13.38
C LEU A 543 4.17 -0.05 11.95
N GLY A 544 3.20 -0.29 11.07
CA GLY A 544 3.43 -0.83 9.72
C GLY A 544 4.24 0.08 8.80
N THR A 545 4.37 1.38 9.07
CA THR A 545 5.15 2.33 8.27
C THR A 545 6.12 3.14 9.13
N GLY A 546 7.33 3.38 8.63
CA GLY A 546 8.28 4.39 9.13
C GLY A 546 9.02 4.11 10.44
N ALA A 547 8.73 3.04 11.18
CA ALA A 547 9.42 2.75 12.43
C ALA A 547 10.82 2.14 12.20
N ASN A 548 11.84 2.73 12.80
CA ASN A 548 13.23 2.24 12.80
C ASN A 548 13.54 1.58 14.15
N ILE A 549 13.18 0.31 14.30
CA ILE A 549 13.31 -0.46 15.55
C ILE A 549 14.00 -1.82 15.34
N GLN A 550 14.70 -1.97 14.22
CA GLN A 550 15.21 -3.25 13.75
C GLN A 550 16.48 -3.73 14.44
N SER A 551 17.24 -2.86 15.11
CA SER A 551 18.62 -3.18 15.49
C SER A 551 18.77 -4.48 16.29
N ARG A 552 17.77 -4.87 17.07
CA ARG A 552 17.75 -6.05 17.94
C ARG A 552 16.63 -7.05 17.60
N GLY A 553 16.03 -6.93 16.42
CA GLY A 553 14.86 -7.72 16.04
C GLY A 553 15.16 -9.20 15.89
N VAL A 554 14.54 -10.07 16.70
CA VAL A 554 14.75 -11.53 16.70
C VAL A 554 13.53 -12.32 16.25
N ALA A 555 12.30 -11.82 16.47
CA ALA A 555 11.08 -12.52 16.08
C ALA A 555 9.92 -11.59 15.74
N ILE A 556 9.11 -11.99 14.76
CA ILE A 556 7.83 -11.36 14.39
C ILE A 556 6.72 -12.40 14.54
N HIS A 557 5.65 -12.00 15.23
CA HIS A 557 4.44 -12.80 15.43
C HIS A 557 3.25 -12.12 14.74
N HIS A 558 2.76 -12.72 13.67
CA HIS A 558 1.53 -12.30 12.98
C HIS A 558 0.34 -12.98 13.64
N VAL A 559 -0.26 -12.31 14.64
CA VAL A 559 -1.30 -12.89 15.49
C VAL A 559 -2.63 -12.98 14.76
N ASP A 560 -2.98 -11.97 13.99
CA ASP A 560 -4.15 -11.98 13.10
C ASP A 560 -3.74 -11.95 11.62
N VAL A 561 -4.65 -12.42 10.78
CA VAL A 561 -4.41 -12.44 9.33
C VAL A 561 -4.70 -11.05 8.77
N PRO A 562 -3.71 -10.38 8.20
CA PRO A 562 -3.92 -9.06 7.60
C PRO A 562 -4.88 -9.15 6.40
N TRP A 563 -5.44 -8.02 5.99
CA TRP A 563 -6.35 -7.96 4.86
C TRP A 563 -5.64 -8.00 3.50
N ARG A 564 -4.38 -7.55 3.48
CA ARG A 564 -3.61 -7.36 2.24
C ARG A 564 -2.21 -7.96 2.39
N PRO A 565 -1.64 -8.54 1.32
CA PRO A 565 -0.23 -8.94 1.30
C PRO A 565 0.72 -7.79 1.66
N ALA A 566 0.40 -6.59 1.21
CA ALA A 566 1.13 -5.37 1.53
C ALA A 566 1.30 -5.11 3.03
N ASP A 567 0.27 -5.40 3.83
CA ASP A 567 0.33 -5.23 5.28
C ASP A 567 1.33 -6.22 5.89
N LEU A 568 1.37 -7.46 5.39
CA LEU A 568 2.33 -8.48 5.82
C LEU A 568 3.77 -8.06 5.47
N GLU A 569 4.00 -7.57 4.25
CA GLU A 569 5.32 -7.07 3.82
C GLU A 569 5.78 -5.86 4.65
N GLN A 570 4.87 -4.97 5.02
CA GLN A 570 5.17 -3.84 5.90
C GLN A 570 5.51 -4.28 7.31
N GLN A 571 4.81 -5.28 7.86
CA GLN A 571 5.10 -5.88 9.16
C GLN A 571 6.47 -6.55 9.15
N ASP A 572 6.74 -7.40 8.16
CA ASP A 572 8.03 -8.06 7.95
C ASP A 572 9.18 -7.06 7.80
N GLY A 573 8.95 -6.00 7.06
CA GLY A 573 9.92 -4.94 6.81
C GLY A 573 10.35 -4.15 8.05
N ARG A 574 9.81 -4.45 9.24
CA ARG A 574 10.30 -3.89 10.51
C ARG A 574 11.61 -4.53 10.95
N PHE A 575 11.79 -5.82 10.72
CA PHE A 575 12.98 -6.56 11.12
C PHE A 575 13.81 -7.11 9.96
N PHE A 576 13.17 -7.49 8.84
CA PHE A 576 13.85 -7.94 7.62
C PHE A 576 14.37 -6.74 6.81
N ARG A 577 15.24 -5.94 7.43
CA ARG A 577 15.81 -4.73 6.81
C ARG A 577 17.24 -4.46 7.27
N GLN A 578 17.91 -3.54 6.57
CA GLN A 578 19.26 -3.09 6.92
C GLN A 578 19.29 -2.51 8.32
N GLY A 579 20.38 -2.78 9.06
CA GLY A 579 20.60 -2.30 10.43
C GLY A 579 20.08 -3.24 11.52
N ASN A 580 19.48 -4.38 11.18
CA ASN A 580 19.31 -5.47 12.12
C ASN A 580 20.66 -6.15 12.34
N GLN A 581 21.04 -6.36 13.59
CA GLN A 581 22.32 -6.98 13.97
C GLN A 581 22.22 -8.51 13.99
N ASN A 582 21.04 -9.09 13.86
CA ASN A 582 20.84 -10.53 13.76
C ASN A 582 20.86 -10.99 12.30
N ASP A 583 21.49 -12.14 12.03
CA ASP A 583 21.51 -12.76 10.70
C ASP A 583 20.17 -13.40 10.32
N GLU A 584 19.38 -13.79 11.31
CA GLU A 584 18.10 -14.47 11.16
C GLU A 584 17.04 -13.86 12.07
N VAL A 585 15.78 -13.87 11.59
CA VAL A 585 14.60 -13.45 12.36
C VAL A 585 13.55 -14.55 12.27
N ALA A 586 13.04 -14.99 13.41
CA ALA A 586 11.94 -15.94 13.44
C ALA A 586 10.63 -15.28 12.99
N ARG A 587 9.86 -15.97 12.17
CA ARG A 587 8.57 -15.49 11.68
C ARG A 587 7.47 -16.51 11.98
N TYR A 588 6.47 -16.08 12.76
CA TYR A 588 5.36 -16.91 13.21
C TYR A 588 4.02 -16.46 12.63
N THR A 589 3.23 -17.42 12.17
CA THR A 589 1.82 -17.25 11.83
C THR A 589 0.98 -18.25 12.62
N TYR A 590 -0.23 -17.86 13.00
CA TYR A 590 -1.09 -18.64 13.87
C TYR A 590 -2.36 -19.04 13.15
N VAL A 591 -2.70 -20.34 13.20
CA VAL A 591 -3.84 -20.94 12.47
C VAL A 591 -4.68 -21.78 13.42
N GLY A 592 -5.91 -21.35 13.69
CA GLY A 592 -6.89 -22.14 14.41
C GLY A 592 -7.46 -23.26 13.53
N ARG A 593 -7.41 -24.51 14.01
CA ARG A 593 -7.93 -25.66 13.27
C ARG A 593 -9.45 -25.56 13.07
N GLY A 594 -9.90 -25.74 11.84
CA GLY A 594 -11.33 -25.69 11.49
C GLY A 594 -11.94 -24.29 11.49
N THR A 595 -11.10 -23.24 11.42
CA THR A 595 -11.52 -21.84 11.42
C THR A 595 -11.27 -21.15 10.07
N TYR A 596 -11.61 -19.87 10.00
CA TYR A 596 -11.36 -19.01 8.81
C TYR A 596 -9.88 -18.73 8.52
N ASP A 597 -8.97 -19.01 9.46
CA ASP A 597 -7.56 -18.63 9.32
C ASP A 597 -6.88 -19.28 8.13
N GLY A 598 -7.03 -20.60 7.97
CA GLY A 598 -6.38 -21.33 6.89
C GLY A 598 -6.73 -20.76 5.51
N HIS A 599 -8.03 -20.50 5.29
CA HIS A 599 -8.48 -19.86 4.05
C HIS A 599 -7.94 -18.42 3.89
N SER A 600 -7.94 -17.67 4.98
CA SER A 600 -7.46 -16.27 4.97
C SER A 600 -5.97 -16.21 4.65
N TRP A 601 -5.14 -17.04 5.28
CA TRP A 601 -3.71 -17.14 4.99
C TRP A 601 -3.42 -17.60 3.56
N ALA A 602 -4.11 -18.65 3.08
CA ALA A 602 -3.98 -19.12 1.70
C ALA A 602 -4.36 -18.04 0.68
N THR A 603 -5.37 -17.21 1.00
CA THR A 603 -5.78 -16.10 0.14
C THR A 603 -4.71 -15.01 0.08
N ILE A 604 -4.11 -14.64 1.21
CA ILE A 604 -3.01 -13.65 1.27
C ILE A 604 -1.80 -14.16 0.51
N GLU A 605 -1.41 -15.42 0.71
CA GLU A 605 -0.27 -16.03 0.03
C GLU A 605 -0.48 -16.10 -1.49
N ARG A 606 -1.67 -16.51 -1.96
CA ARG A 606 -2.01 -16.53 -3.38
C ARG A 606 -1.92 -15.13 -4.01
N LYS A 607 -2.46 -14.10 -3.33
CA LYS A 607 -2.37 -12.70 -3.80
C LYS A 607 -0.91 -12.23 -3.84
N GLY A 608 -0.12 -12.54 -2.81
CA GLY A 608 1.30 -12.17 -2.73
C GLY A 608 2.13 -12.84 -3.82
N ARG A 609 1.95 -14.16 -4.05
CA ARG A 609 2.62 -14.88 -5.15
C ARG A 609 2.32 -14.26 -6.50
N PHE A 610 1.06 -13.93 -6.76
CA PHE A 610 0.66 -13.29 -8.02
C PHE A 610 1.35 -11.93 -8.21
N THR A 611 1.34 -11.07 -7.19
CA THR A 611 2.00 -9.76 -7.25
C THR A 611 3.49 -9.88 -7.52
N ASN A 612 4.15 -10.82 -6.84
CA ASN A 612 5.58 -11.08 -7.03
C ASN A 612 5.89 -11.64 -8.42
N GLN A 613 5.06 -12.55 -8.94
CA GLN A 613 5.20 -13.05 -10.31
C GLN A 613 5.06 -11.94 -11.35
N PHE A 614 4.11 -11.04 -11.17
CA PHE A 614 3.89 -9.93 -12.10
C PHE A 614 5.10 -8.98 -12.18
N TRP A 615 5.70 -8.61 -11.03
CA TRP A 615 6.80 -7.64 -11.00
C TRP A 615 8.19 -8.26 -11.24
N ASN A 616 8.37 -9.56 -10.97
CA ASN A 616 9.67 -10.24 -11.06
C ASN A 616 9.81 -11.14 -12.28
N ALA A 617 8.78 -11.30 -13.09
CA ALA A 617 8.86 -12.16 -14.24
C ALA A 617 9.61 -11.48 -15.39
N ASP A 618 10.65 -12.15 -15.84
CA ASP A 618 11.26 -11.88 -17.13
C ASP A 618 10.18 -12.13 -18.22
N PRO A 619 9.95 -11.21 -19.17
CA PRO A 619 8.99 -11.41 -20.26
C PRO A 619 9.10 -12.76 -20.98
N VAL A 620 10.30 -13.37 -20.99
CA VAL A 620 10.57 -14.69 -21.58
C VAL A 620 9.99 -15.84 -20.74
N SER A 621 9.83 -15.71 -19.43
CA SER A 621 9.36 -16.79 -18.55
C SER A 621 7.83 -17.02 -18.61
N TYR A 622 7.04 -16.03 -19.03
CA TYR A 622 5.58 -16.18 -19.19
C TYR A 622 5.17 -17.15 -20.30
N THR A 623 5.98 -17.29 -21.34
CA THR A 623 5.72 -18.25 -22.42
C THR A 623 5.83 -19.70 -21.97
N HIS A 624 6.60 -19.99 -20.93
CA HIS A 624 6.76 -21.34 -20.39
C HIS A 624 5.67 -21.74 -19.38
N LEU A 625 5.07 -20.81 -18.67
CA LEU A 625 3.98 -21.09 -17.72
C LEU A 625 2.69 -21.55 -18.44
N ARG A 626 2.40 -21.05 -19.64
CA ARG A 626 1.27 -21.54 -20.48
C ARG A 626 1.41 -23.01 -20.88
N ALA A 627 2.62 -23.56 -20.97
CA ALA A 627 2.84 -24.94 -21.36
C ALA A 627 2.61 -25.95 -20.21
N HIS A 628 2.66 -25.52 -18.95
CA HIS A 628 2.42 -26.38 -17.77
C HIS A 628 0.97 -26.40 -17.31
N GLU A 629 0.23 -25.30 -17.42
CA GLU A 629 -1.18 -25.24 -17.01
C GLU A 629 -2.15 -25.99 -17.96
N THR A 630 -1.69 -26.36 -19.18
CA THR A 630 -2.50 -27.14 -20.12
C THR A 630 -2.32 -28.65 -19.96
N ARG A 631 -1.54 -29.14 -18.99
CA ARG A 631 -1.25 -30.58 -18.78
C ARG A 631 -1.73 -31.14 -17.42
N GLU A 632 -2.39 -30.33 -16.56
CA GLU A 632 -3.17 -30.77 -15.40
C GLU A 632 -4.63 -30.30 -15.58
#